data_e00d262db4076c7362cefd77d0535f15
#
_entry.id   e00d262db4076c7362cefd77d0535f15
#
_cell.length_a   1.000
_cell.length_b   1.000
_cell.length_c   1.000
_cell.angle_alpha   90.00
_cell.angle_beta   90.00
_cell.angle_gamma   90.00
#
_symmetry.space_group_name_H-M   'P 1'
#
loop_
_entity.id
_entity.type
_entity.pdbx_description
1 polymer ?
#
loop_
_entity_poly.entity_id
_entity_poly.type
_entity_poly.pdbx_seq_one_letter_code
_entity_poly.pdbx_strand_id
1 'polypeptide(L)'
;MTAYLIVKSDTSNVNKKEFDDWYQTEHLIEAQEAFKSLSAKRAWIKDTKFHVAIYKFKNIRDAEKAISSKNLEILIQKFDLKWDYNVKRTRELLDIAHEI
;
A
#
# COMPACT_ATOMS: atom_id res chain seq x y z
N MET A 1 -17.32 -11.01 -4.55
CA MET A 1 -16.23 -11.37 -3.60
C MET A 1 -15.33 -10.16 -3.38
N THR A 2 -14.79 -10.03 -2.19
CA THR A 2 -13.85 -8.96 -1.88
C THR A 2 -12.55 -9.09 -2.67
N ALA A 3 -11.80 -8.00 -2.72
CA ALA A 3 -10.48 -7.97 -3.34
C ALA A 3 -9.54 -7.14 -2.46
N TYR A 4 -8.25 -7.33 -2.64
CA TYR A 4 -7.23 -6.61 -1.88
C TYR A 4 -6.13 -6.10 -2.81
N LEU A 5 -5.64 -4.91 -2.49
CA LEU A 5 -4.38 -4.41 -3.03
C LEU A 5 -3.32 -4.61 -1.95
N ILE A 6 -2.26 -5.31 -2.29
CA ILE A 6 -1.11 -5.53 -1.40
C ILE A 6 0.07 -4.74 -1.94
N VAL A 7 0.61 -3.85 -1.12
CA VAL A 7 1.81 -3.08 -1.46
C VAL A 7 2.93 -3.51 -0.52
N LYS A 8 3.94 -4.17 -1.07
CA LYS A 8 5.10 -4.62 -0.31
C LYS A 8 6.28 -3.68 -0.58
N SER A 9 6.88 -3.17 0.48
CA SER A 9 7.97 -2.21 0.42
C SER A 9 9.23 -2.78 1.06
N ASP A 10 10.35 -2.69 0.36
CA ASP A 10 11.67 -3.06 0.89
C ASP A 10 12.29 -1.81 1.53
N THR A 11 12.42 -1.82 2.85
CA THR A 11 12.95 -0.68 3.60
C THR A 11 14.44 -0.82 3.95
N SER A 12 15.17 -1.71 3.27
CA SER A 12 16.59 -1.98 3.54
C SER A 12 17.48 -0.74 3.42
N ASN A 13 17.13 0.20 2.57
CA ASN A 13 17.94 1.38 2.26
C ASN A 13 17.43 2.66 2.90
N VAL A 14 16.49 2.57 3.83
CA VAL A 14 15.97 3.74 4.57
C VAL A 14 15.92 3.42 6.06
N ASN A 15 15.69 4.44 6.88
CA ASN A 15 15.50 4.26 8.31
C ASN A 15 14.12 3.64 8.56
N LYS A 16 14.11 2.44 9.12
CA LYS A 16 12.87 1.68 9.36
C LYS A 16 11.90 2.42 10.27
N LYS A 17 12.41 3.05 11.33
CA LYS A 17 11.56 3.77 12.29
C LYS A 17 10.93 5.00 11.63
N GLU A 18 11.67 5.74 10.85
CA GLU A 18 11.14 6.90 10.12
C GLU A 18 10.06 6.48 9.13
N PHE A 19 10.30 5.37 8.42
CA PHE A 19 9.33 4.80 7.50
C PHE A 19 8.04 4.39 8.23
N ASP A 20 8.20 3.71 9.36
CA ASP A 20 7.08 3.27 10.18
C ASP A 20 6.24 4.45 10.69
N ASP A 21 6.90 5.47 11.23
CA ASP A 21 6.23 6.68 11.73
C ASP A 21 5.49 7.43 10.62
N TRP A 22 6.11 7.57 9.44
CA TRP A 22 5.50 8.26 8.31
C TRP A 22 4.26 7.54 7.79
N TYR A 23 4.31 6.22 7.68
CA TYR A 23 3.15 5.42 7.29
C TYR A 23 2.02 5.55 8.31
N GLN A 24 2.37 5.53 9.59
CA GLN A 24 1.41 5.63 10.69
C GLN A 24 0.70 6.98 10.72
N THR A 25 1.43 8.07 10.48
CA THR A 25 0.89 9.42 10.65
C THR A 25 0.35 10.03 9.37
N GLU A 26 0.80 9.58 8.21
CA GLU A 26 0.46 10.22 6.94
C GLU A 26 0.01 9.27 5.85
N HIS A 27 0.87 8.36 5.44
CA HIS A 27 0.72 7.70 4.14
C HIS A 27 -0.44 6.70 4.08
N LEU A 28 -0.67 5.91 5.11
CA LEU A 28 -1.77 4.94 5.09
C LEU A 28 -3.13 5.64 4.97
N ILE A 29 -3.29 6.75 5.68
CA ILE A 29 -4.50 7.56 5.66
C ILE A 29 -4.71 8.16 4.27
N GLU A 30 -3.65 8.75 3.71
CA GLU A 30 -3.69 9.35 2.37
C GLU A 30 -4.05 8.31 1.30
N ALA A 31 -3.43 7.14 1.37
CA ALA A 31 -3.68 6.07 0.40
C ALA A 31 -5.11 5.52 0.52
N GLN A 32 -5.60 5.32 1.74
CA GLN A 32 -6.96 4.86 1.97
C GLN A 32 -7.99 5.82 1.37
N GLU A 33 -7.79 7.12 1.60
CA GLU A 33 -8.67 8.17 1.04
C GLU A 33 -8.60 8.24 -0.49
N ALA A 34 -7.38 8.17 -1.04
CA ALA A 34 -7.18 8.25 -2.49
C ALA A 34 -7.77 7.05 -3.24
N PHE A 35 -7.63 5.85 -2.66
CA PHE A 35 -8.15 4.63 -3.26
C PHE A 35 -9.63 4.40 -2.96
N LYS A 36 -10.18 5.10 -1.97
CA LYS A 36 -11.55 4.88 -1.48
C LYS A 36 -11.75 3.42 -1.07
N SER A 37 -10.71 2.82 -0.48
CA SER A 37 -10.79 1.44 -0.01
C SER A 37 -11.72 1.34 1.21
N LEU A 38 -12.28 0.16 1.42
CA LEU A 38 -13.17 -0.10 2.54
C LEU A 38 -12.41 -0.08 3.86
N SER A 39 -11.16 -0.52 3.83
CA SER A 39 -10.27 -0.50 4.97
C SER A 39 -8.82 -0.47 4.51
N ALA A 40 -7.94 -0.10 5.41
CA ALA A 40 -6.51 -0.12 5.18
C ALA A 40 -5.82 -0.59 6.45
N LYS A 41 -4.83 -1.43 6.29
CA LYS A 41 -3.98 -1.88 7.39
C LYS A 41 -2.58 -2.11 6.88
N ARG A 42 -1.63 -2.13 7.79
CA ARG A 42 -0.24 -2.37 7.45
C ARG A 42 0.41 -3.27 8.46
N ALA A 43 1.45 -3.94 8.03
CA ALA A 43 2.17 -4.89 8.86
C ALA A 43 3.63 -4.97 8.44
N TRP A 44 4.45 -5.49 9.31
CA TRP A 44 5.82 -5.88 8.99
C TRP A 44 5.87 -7.40 8.85
N ILE A 45 6.56 -7.87 7.81
CA ILE A 45 6.85 -9.31 7.74
C ILE A 45 7.86 -9.60 8.84
N LYS A 46 7.51 -10.53 9.73
CA LYS A 46 8.29 -10.83 10.93
C LYS A 46 9.77 -11.07 10.62
N ASP A 47 10.62 -10.42 11.38
CA ASP A 47 12.09 -10.53 11.30
C ASP A 47 12.68 -10.09 9.97
N THR A 48 11.99 -9.16 9.27
CA THR A 48 12.46 -8.61 8.00
C THR A 48 12.34 -7.08 7.97
N LYS A 49 12.87 -6.50 6.90
CA LYS A 49 12.69 -5.08 6.59
C LYS A 49 11.60 -4.86 5.53
N PHE A 50 10.75 -5.85 5.33
CA PHE A 50 9.63 -5.74 4.40
C PHE A 50 8.37 -5.29 5.10
N HIS A 51 7.84 -4.18 4.62
CA HIS A 51 6.57 -3.61 5.07
C HIS A 51 5.47 -3.99 4.08
N VAL A 52 4.27 -4.25 4.57
CA VAL A 52 3.12 -4.59 3.74
C VAL A 52 1.95 -3.68 4.11
N ALA A 53 1.37 -3.01 3.12
CA ALA A 53 0.11 -2.29 3.26
C ALA A 53 -0.98 -3.06 2.53
N ILE A 54 -2.15 -3.16 3.13
CA ILE A 54 -3.25 -4.00 2.67
C ILE A 54 -4.52 -3.15 2.60
N TYR A 55 -5.05 -3.00 1.40
CA TYR A 55 -6.26 -2.21 1.14
C TYR A 55 -7.37 -3.12 0.67
N LYS A 56 -8.52 -3.05 1.33
CA LYS A 56 -9.68 -3.90 1.01
C LYS A 56 -10.63 -3.17 0.08
N PHE A 57 -11.14 -3.90 -0.92
CA PHE A 57 -12.14 -3.39 -1.85
C PHE A 57 -13.34 -4.33 -1.90
N LYS A 58 -14.48 -3.78 -2.30
CA LYS A 58 -15.72 -4.54 -2.42
C LYS A 58 -15.60 -5.66 -3.45
N ASN A 59 -14.87 -5.42 -4.53
CA ASN A 59 -14.64 -6.37 -5.62
C ASN A 59 -13.36 -6.00 -6.38
N ILE A 60 -12.95 -6.89 -7.29
CA ILE A 60 -11.72 -6.69 -8.06
C ILE A 60 -11.81 -5.47 -8.99
N ARG A 61 -12.98 -5.16 -9.51
CA ARG A 61 -13.18 -4.00 -10.39
C ARG A 61 -12.84 -2.70 -9.68
N ASP A 62 -13.26 -2.55 -8.43
CA ASP A 62 -12.96 -1.36 -7.63
C ASP A 62 -11.45 -1.26 -7.34
N ALA A 63 -10.81 -2.40 -7.07
CA ALA A 63 -9.37 -2.45 -6.86
C ALA A 63 -8.61 -2.06 -8.14
N GLU A 64 -9.03 -2.55 -9.29
CA GLU A 64 -8.44 -2.21 -10.58
C GLU A 64 -8.59 -0.72 -10.91
N LYS A 65 -9.74 -0.13 -10.58
CA LYS A 65 -9.95 1.32 -10.73
C LYS A 65 -8.97 2.12 -9.87
N ALA A 66 -8.74 1.68 -8.64
CA ALA A 66 -7.84 2.38 -7.72
C ALA A 66 -6.41 2.40 -8.27
N ILE A 67 -5.90 1.28 -8.78
CA ILE A 67 -4.52 1.20 -9.28
C ILE A 67 -4.33 1.87 -10.64
N SER A 68 -5.40 2.13 -11.37
CA SER A 68 -5.33 2.85 -12.66
C SER A 68 -5.69 4.33 -12.52
N SER A 69 -5.92 4.80 -11.31
CA SER A 69 -6.34 6.18 -11.07
C SER A 69 -5.17 7.16 -11.10
N LYS A 70 -5.47 8.41 -11.42
CA LYS A 70 -4.51 9.50 -11.35
C LYS A 70 -4.04 9.74 -9.91
N ASN A 71 -4.89 9.45 -8.94
CA ASN A 71 -4.56 9.56 -7.51
C ASN A 71 -3.41 8.62 -7.12
N LEU A 72 -3.35 7.44 -7.72
CA LEU A 72 -2.22 6.54 -7.49
C LEU A 72 -0.91 7.14 -8.02
N GLU A 73 -0.93 7.75 -9.20
CA GLU A 73 0.26 8.40 -9.76
C GLU A 73 0.81 9.49 -8.82
N ILE A 74 -0.08 10.29 -8.25
CA ILE A 74 0.28 11.34 -7.28
C ILE A 74 0.89 10.73 -6.03
N LEU A 75 0.30 9.66 -5.51
CA LEU A 75 0.82 8.95 -4.34
C LEU A 75 2.20 8.33 -4.60
N ILE A 76 2.40 7.77 -5.79
CA ILE A 76 3.70 7.20 -6.20
C ILE A 76 4.76 8.28 -6.20
N GLN A 77 4.49 9.42 -6.81
CA GLN A 77 5.43 10.53 -6.87
C GLN A 77 5.80 11.04 -5.47
N LYS A 78 4.78 11.21 -4.63
CA LYS A 78 4.95 11.68 -3.26
C LYS A 78 5.80 10.73 -2.43
N PHE A 79 5.53 9.43 -2.57
CA PHE A 79 6.30 8.38 -1.91
C PHE A 79 7.75 8.37 -2.37
N ASP A 80 7.98 8.36 -3.67
CA ASP A 80 9.32 8.29 -4.24
C ASP A 80 10.18 9.50 -3.86
N LEU A 81 9.58 10.69 -3.87
CA LEU A 81 10.26 11.91 -3.45
C LEU A 81 10.60 11.90 -1.96
N LYS A 82 9.67 11.44 -1.12
CA LYS A 82 9.88 11.35 0.33
C LYS A 82 11.08 10.46 0.67
N TRP A 83 11.24 9.34 -0.04
CA TRP A 83 12.25 8.33 0.24
C TRP A 83 13.42 8.37 -0.73
N ASP A 84 13.48 9.42 -1.56
CA ASP A 84 14.57 9.63 -2.52
C ASP A 84 14.82 8.40 -3.41
N TYR A 85 13.72 7.76 -3.85
CA TYR A 85 13.73 6.56 -4.71
C TYR A 85 14.46 5.35 -4.10
N ASN A 86 14.65 5.33 -2.78
CA ASN A 86 15.39 4.26 -2.09
C ASN A 86 14.52 3.10 -1.61
N VAL A 87 13.22 3.15 -1.84
CA VAL A 87 12.30 2.08 -1.44
C VAL A 87 11.70 1.43 -2.66
N LYS A 88 12.05 0.17 -2.89
CA LYS A 88 11.45 -0.63 -3.97
C LYS A 88 10.14 -1.22 -3.48
N ARG A 89 9.11 -1.16 -4.33
CA ARG A 89 7.78 -1.67 -4.00
C ARG A 89 7.29 -2.61 -5.07
N THR A 90 6.48 -3.58 -4.64
CA THR A 90 5.68 -4.41 -5.53
C THR A 90 4.21 -4.22 -5.18
N ARG A 91 3.34 -4.34 -6.17
CA ARG A 91 1.89 -4.26 -6.01
C ARG A 91 1.26 -5.51 -6.58
N GLU A 92 0.34 -6.09 -5.82
CA GLU A 92 -0.41 -7.26 -6.26
C GLU A 92 -1.88 -7.05 -5.94
N LEU A 93 -2.75 -7.48 -6.84
CA LEU A 93 -4.18 -7.53 -6.59
C LEU A 93 -4.58 -8.97 -6.28
N LEU A 94 -5.32 -9.12 -5.18
CA LEU A 94 -5.89 -10.40 -4.80
C LEU A 94 -7.39 -10.36 -5.09
N ASP A 95 -7.84 -11.22 -5.98
CA ASP A 95 -9.25 -11.44 -6.22
C ASP A 95 -9.65 -12.69 -5.43
N ILE A 96 -10.42 -12.49 -4.36
CA ILE A 96 -10.73 -13.59 -3.45
C ILE A 96 -11.62 -14.59 -4.19
N ALA A 97 -11.09 -15.79 -4.37
CA ALA A 97 -11.79 -16.85 -5.09
C ALA A 97 -12.81 -17.57 -4.22
N HIS A 98 -12.51 -17.73 -2.93
CA HIS A 98 -13.37 -18.47 -2.00
C HIS A 98 -13.05 -18.06 -0.57
N GLU A 99 -14.07 -18.01 0.26
CA GLU A 99 -13.94 -17.59 1.66
C GLU A 99 -14.93 -18.37 2.52
N ILE A 100 -14.49 -18.89 3.64
CA ILE A 100 -15.31 -19.66 4.58
C ILE A 100 -15.24 -19.06 5.99
#